data_fc4c54867576e6b7f03665e4c78cddf1
#
_entry.id   fc4c54867576e6b7f03665e4c78cddf1
#
_cell.length_a   1.000
_cell.length_b   1.000
_cell.length_c   1.000
_cell.angle_alpha   90.00
_cell.angle_beta   90.00
_cell.angle_gamma   90.00
#
_symmetry.space_group_name_H-M   'P 1'
#
loop_
_entity.id
_entity.type
_entity.pdbx_description
1 polymer ?
#
loop_
_entity_poly.entity_id
_entity_poly.type
_entity_poly.pdbx_seq_one_letter_code
_entity_poly.pdbx_strand_id
1 'polypeptide(L)'
;MSKQKRGFTVLYIPNKQGKRSVQIHLSYLMSALLFTIISSSFVGVFFLVWESTQMPNTEELLSETLEISQNKTIFEEELHSLERRIALLEIYALQGEEEGGPLTIVHQNIDTILPWTPFLLPPVQSPMRTKLYGIHGLDAHQGIDFFAPKGMLVQASSGGFVRSVVNDDAYGTMIVIQESSKIETLYAHLSDSFVQEGDWVTSASPIGLVGDSGDASGYHVHFELLFEGIPIDPSPYLLEP
;
A
#
# COMPACT_ATOMS: atom_id res chain seq x y z
N MET A 1 17.85 10.69 87.90
CA MET A 1 17.00 9.78 87.08
C MET A 1 17.43 9.91 85.62
N SER A 2 18.15 8.87 85.12
CA SER A 2 18.60 8.83 83.73
C SER A 2 17.40 8.52 82.83
N LYS A 3 17.02 9.45 81.93
CA LYS A 3 16.00 9.17 80.92
C LYS A 3 16.54 8.14 79.94
N GLN A 4 16.04 6.91 80.08
CA GLN A 4 16.35 5.82 79.16
C GLN A 4 15.91 6.24 77.73
N LYS A 5 16.87 6.45 76.85
CA LYS A 5 16.60 6.80 75.44
C LYS A 5 15.98 5.55 74.78
N ARG A 6 14.71 5.63 74.41
CA ARG A 6 14.02 4.56 73.67
C ARG A 6 14.53 4.59 72.23
N GLY A 7 15.16 3.49 71.79
CA GLY A 7 15.72 3.30 70.45
C GLY A 7 16.43 1.98 70.34
N PHE A 8 16.95 1.67 69.17
CA PHE A 8 17.80 0.51 68.94
C PHE A 8 19.19 0.96 68.41
N THR A 9 20.16 0.08 68.59
CA THR A 9 21.55 0.35 68.21
C THR A 9 21.91 -0.54 67.06
N VAL A 10 22.32 0.00 65.95
CA VAL A 10 22.89 -0.75 64.82
C VAL A 10 24.40 -0.79 65.01
N LEU A 11 24.94 -2.01 65.07
CA LEU A 11 26.36 -2.24 65.18
C LEU A 11 26.89 -2.74 63.81
N TYR A 12 27.73 -1.93 63.20
CA TYR A 12 28.44 -2.33 61.98
C TYR A 12 29.82 -2.89 62.37
N ILE A 13 30.07 -4.14 62.11
CA ILE A 13 31.34 -4.82 62.31
C ILE A 13 31.99 -5.06 60.95
N PRO A 14 33.03 -4.37 60.56
CA PRO A 14 33.70 -4.60 59.30
C PRO A 14 34.43 -5.92 59.25
N ASN A 15 34.28 -6.64 58.15
CA ASN A 15 34.90 -7.96 57.94
C ASN A 15 36.41 -7.93 57.66
N LYS A 16 37.09 -6.82 57.87
CA LYS A 16 38.55 -6.72 57.69
C LYS A 16 39.23 -6.44 59.04
N GLN A 17 40.26 -7.22 59.36
CA GLN A 17 41.09 -7.00 60.57
C GLN A 17 41.65 -5.58 60.61
N GLY A 18 41.51 -4.93 61.75
CA GLY A 18 42.06 -3.61 62.00
C GLY A 18 41.12 -2.41 61.87
N LYS A 19 39.84 -2.60 61.41
CA LYS A 19 38.85 -1.53 61.37
C LYS A 19 37.97 -1.53 62.64
N ARG A 20 37.73 -0.35 63.21
CA ARG A 20 36.86 -0.20 64.39
C ARG A 20 35.39 -0.40 64.02
N SER A 21 34.67 -1.08 64.92
CA SER A 21 33.19 -1.21 64.82
C SER A 21 32.57 0.16 65.08
N VAL A 22 31.50 0.45 64.30
CA VAL A 22 30.74 1.70 64.44
C VAL A 22 29.38 1.35 65.04
N GLN A 23 29.05 2.03 66.13
CA GLN A 23 27.74 1.92 66.78
C GLN A 23 26.94 3.19 66.51
N ILE A 24 25.75 3.04 65.90
CA ILE A 24 24.81 4.13 65.64
C ILE A 24 23.54 3.86 66.44
N HIS A 25 23.25 4.77 67.37
CA HIS A 25 22.03 4.68 68.18
C HIS A 25 20.92 5.48 67.50
N LEU A 26 19.89 4.80 67.03
CA LEU A 26 18.72 5.41 66.38
C LEU A 26 17.57 5.48 67.38
N SER A 27 17.00 6.67 67.55
CA SER A 27 15.75 6.79 68.29
C SER A 27 14.59 6.24 67.48
N TYR A 28 13.53 5.80 68.08
CA TYR A 28 12.35 5.28 67.38
C TYR A 28 11.77 6.28 66.37
N LEU A 29 11.85 7.56 66.65
CA LEU A 29 11.43 8.62 65.72
C LEU A 29 12.27 8.66 64.44
N MET A 30 13.63 8.57 64.61
CA MET A 30 14.54 8.53 63.46
C MET A 30 14.36 7.24 62.63
N SER A 31 14.14 6.10 63.26
CA SER A 31 13.89 4.86 62.53
C SER A 31 12.57 4.82 61.81
N ALA A 32 11.51 5.39 62.41
CA ALA A 32 10.25 5.56 61.75
C ALA A 32 10.34 6.49 60.50
N LEU A 33 11.06 7.61 60.66
CA LEU A 33 11.28 8.54 59.54
C LEU A 33 12.12 7.89 58.42
N LEU A 34 13.13 7.11 58.78
CA LEU A 34 13.95 6.39 57.80
C LEU A 34 13.13 5.33 57.05
N PHE A 35 12.27 4.64 57.77
CA PHE A 35 11.38 3.63 57.21
C PHE A 35 10.36 4.26 56.24
N THR A 36 9.78 5.42 56.59
CA THR A 36 8.86 6.11 55.69
C THR A 36 9.54 6.62 54.43
N ILE A 37 10.77 7.13 54.50
CA ILE A 37 11.56 7.56 53.34
C ILE A 37 11.89 6.40 52.43
N ILE A 38 12.34 5.26 53.00
CA ILE A 38 12.64 4.05 52.23
C ILE A 38 11.38 3.49 51.56
N SER A 39 10.28 3.40 52.29
CA SER A 39 9.02 2.88 51.73
C SER A 39 8.45 3.77 50.64
N SER A 40 8.51 5.11 50.79
CA SER A 40 8.07 6.05 49.74
C SER A 40 8.97 5.97 48.49
N SER A 41 10.27 5.75 48.68
CA SER A 41 11.20 5.52 47.58
C SER A 41 10.89 4.22 46.82
N PHE A 42 10.55 3.14 47.49
CA PHE A 42 10.13 1.88 46.88
C PHE A 42 8.81 2.04 46.11
N VAL A 43 7.84 2.78 46.66
CA VAL A 43 6.57 3.06 45.97
C VAL A 43 6.81 3.91 44.72
N GLY A 44 7.70 4.92 44.80
CA GLY A 44 8.07 5.73 43.64
C GLY A 44 8.75 4.91 42.53
N VAL A 45 9.70 4.06 42.86
CA VAL A 45 10.36 3.19 41.89
C VAL A 45 9.38 2.18 41.30
N PHE A 46 8.51 1.58 42.14
CA PHE A 46 7.47 0.67 41.64
C PHE A 46 6.53 1.38 40.66
N PHE A 47 6.11 2.60 40.94
CA PHE A 47 5.25 3.38 40.05
C PHE A 47 5.94 3.69 38.70
N LEU A 48 7.23 4.11 38.74
CA LEU A 48 8.01 4.36 37.52
C LEU A 48 8.19 3.07 36.67
N VAL A 49 8.44 1.93 37.30
CA VAL A 49 8.53 0.63 36.59
C VAL A 49 7.16 0.24 36.04
N TRP A 50 6.09 0.41 36.82
CA TRP A 50 4.73 0.15 36.38
C TRP A 50 4.37 1.01 35.16
N GLU A 51 4.63 2.30 35.21
CA GLU A 51 4.38 3.23 34.09
C GLU A 51 5.20 2.86 32.85
N SER A 52 6.47 2.48 33.02
CA SER A 52 7.32 2.04 31.91
C SER A 52 6.86 0.71 31.27
N THR A 53 6.21 -0.18 32.05
CA THR A 53 5.65 -1.44 31.52
C THR A 53 4.27 -1.27 30.86
N GLN A 54 3.59 -0.16 31.11
CA GLN A 54 2.32 0.18 30.47
C GLN A 54 2.48 1.02 29.18
N MET A 55 3.69 1.56 28.93
CA MET A 55 3.95 2.23 27.67
C MET A 55 3.93 1.21 26.54
N PRO A 56 3.09 1.39 25.51
CA PRO A 56 3.13 0.54 24.34
C PRO A 56 4.53 0.56 23.74
N ASN A 57 4.95 -0.59 23.23
CA ASN A 57 6.26 -0.74 22.64
C ASN A 57 6.42 0.29 21.52
N THR A 58 7.47 1.13 21.61
CA THR A 58 7.73 2.18 20.62
C THR A 58 7.88 1.63 19.20
N GLU A 59 8.31 0.37 19.05
CA GLU A 59 8.38 -0.31 17.77
C GLU A 59 6.98 -0.64 17.21
N GLU A 60 6.05 -1.03 18.08
CA GLU A 60 4.66 -1.33 17.70
C GLU A 60 3.93 -0.04 17.27
N LEU A 61 4.07 1.05 18.04
CA LEU A 61 3.55 2.37 17.66
C LEU A 61 4.17 2.89 16.35
N LEU A 62 5.46 2.66 16.14
CA LEU A 62 6.13 3.06 14.91
C LEU A 62 5.61 2.26 13.71
N SER A 63 5.42 0.96 13.85
CA SER A 63 4.85 0.11 12.80
C SER A 63 3.41 0.51 12.46
N GLU A 64 2.58 0.78 13.47
CA GLU A 64 1.20 1.23 13.29
C GLU A 64 1.14 2.62 12.61
N THR A 65 2.01 3.54 13.02
CA THR A 65 2.08 4.88 12.37
C THR A 65 2.58 4.81 10.93
N LEU A 66 3.49 3.90 10.61
CA LEU A 66 3.95 3.66 9.24
C LEU A 66 2.83 3.08 8.38
N GLU A 67 2.09 2.09 8.90
CA GLU A 67 0.94 1.49 8.20
C GLU A 67 -0.16 2.52 7.95
N ILE A 68 -0.49 3.34 8.95
CA ILE A 68 -1.46 4.44 8.80
C ILE A 68 -0.97 5.46 7.75
N SER A 69 0.33 5.78 7.75
CA SER A 69 0.92 6.71 6.78
C SER A 69 0.87 6.15 5.35
N GLN A 70 1.15 4.86 5.15
CA GLN A 70 1.03 4.20 3.85
C GLN A 70 -0.42 4.16 3.37
N ASN A 71 -1.35 3.76 4.25
CA ASN A 71 -2.77 3.74 3.93
C ASN A 71 -3.30 5.14 3.58
N LYS A 72 -2.82 6.18 4.28
CA LYS A 72 -3.17 7.57 3.98
C LYS A 72 -2.71 7.98 2.57
N THR A 73 -1.49 7.62 2.18
CA THR A 73 -0.95 7.94 0.84
C THR A 73 -1.78 7.26 -0.26
N ILE A 74 -2.14 5.99 -0.05
CA ILE A 74 -3.00 5.24 -0.96
C ILE A 74 -4.38 5.91 -1.09
N PHE A 75 -4.97 6.32 0.04
CA PHE A 75 -6.26 7.02 0.05
C PHE A 75 -6.20 8.39 -0.66
N GLU A 76 -5.12 9.14 -0.48
CA GLU A 76 -4.92 10.44 -1.15
C GLU A 76 -4.79 10.26 -2.67
N GLU A 77 -4.06 9.23 -3.13
CA GLU A 77 -3.96 8.90 -4.56
C GLU A 77 -5.32 8.48 -5.14
N GLU A 78 -6.08 7.66 -4.41
CA GLU A 78 -7.42 7.24 -4.82
C GLU A 78 -8.38 8.44 -4.90
N LEU A 79 -8.32 9.34 -3.92
CA LEU A 79 -9.10 10.58 -3.91
C LEU A 79 -8.77 11.45 -5.13
N HIS A 80 -7.48 11.66 -5.42
CA HIS A 80 -7.05 12.39 -6.62
C HIS A 80 -7.45 11.72 -7.93
N SER A 81 -7.49 10.38 -7.95
CA SER A 81 -8.00 9.66 -9.13
C SER A 81 -9.49 9.89 -9.33
N LEU A 82 -10.27 9.87 -8.24
CA LEU A 82 -11.71 10.16 -8.27
C LEU A 82 -12.00 11.61 -8.66
N GLU A 83 -11.25 12.58 -8.14
CA GLU A 83 -11.41 13.99 -8.51
C GLU A 83 -11.13 14.22 -9.99
N ARG A 84 -10.08 13.60 -10.55
CA ARG A 84 -9.79 13.65 -11.98
C ARG A 84 -10.91 13.04 -12.81
N ARG A 85 -11.47 11.90 -12.36
CA ARG A 85 -12.60 11.24 -13.02
C ARG A 85 -13.85 12.13 -13.04
N ILE A 86 -14.15 12.78 -11.92
CA ILE A 86 -15.27 13.74 -11.82
C ILE A 86 -15.05 14.92 -12.77
N ALA A 87 -13.85 15.52 -12.77
CA ALA A 87 -13.52 16.63 -13.64
C ALA A 87 -13.66 16.26 -15.14
N LEU A 88 -13.24 15.06 -15.53
CA LEU A 88 -13.42 14.55 -16.88
C LEU A 88 -14.90 14.35 -17.23
N LEU A 89 -15.69 13.77 -16.31
CA LEU A 89 -17.13 13.61 -16.51
C LEU A 89 -17.85 14.96 -16.64
N GLU A 90 -17.42 15.97 -15.89
CA GLU A 90 -17.94 17.34 -16.00
C GLU A 90 -17.59 17.96 -17.37
N ILE A 91 -16.36 17.78 -17.86
CA ILE A 91 -15.96 18.24 -19.19
C ILE A 91 -16.79 17.54 -20.28
N TYR A 92 -16.97 16.23 -20.18
CA TYR A 92 -17.80 15.47 -21.13
C TYR A 92 -19.27 15.88 -21.06
N ALA A 93 -19.81 16.11 -19.87
CA ALA A 93 -21.19 16.58 -19.70
C ALA A 93 -21.40 17.97 -20.31
N LEU A 94 -20.41 18.86 -20.21
CA LEU A 94 -20.46 20.22 -20.80
C LEU A 94 -20.28 20.21 -22.32
N GLN A 95 -19.55 19.25 -22.89
CA GLN A 95 -19.38 19.09 -24.34
C GLN A 95 -20.55 18.37 -25.00
N GLY A 96 -21.39 17.65 -24.23
CA GLY A 96 -22.53 16.87 -24.74
C GLY A 96 -23.77 17.68 -25.10
N GLU A 97 -23.79 19.01 -24.97
CA GLU A 97 -24.94 19.84 -25.32
C GLU A 97 -25.02 20.21 -26.82
N GLU A 98 -24.06 19.80 -27.66
CA GLU A 98 -24.19 19.91 -29.09
C GLU A 98 -24.89 18.68 -29.69
N GLU A 99 -26.14 18.83 -30.07
CA GLU A 99 -26.99 17.80 -30.66
C GLU A 99 -26.30 17.11 -31.86
N GLY A 100 -26.00 15.82 -31.75
CA GLY A 100 -25.72 14.93 -32.87
C GLY A 100 -24.26 14.48 -33.07
N GLY A 101 -23.35 14.72 -32.14
CA GLY A 101 -21.97 14.23 -32.24
C GLY A 101 -21.86 12.69 -31.94
N PRO A 102 -20.76 12.03 -32.41
CA PRO A 102 -20.52 10.61 -32.19
C PRO A 102 -20.53 10.19 -30.71
N LEU A 103 -20.39 11.15 -29.78
CA LEU A 103 -20.44 10.94 -28.33
C LEU A 103 -21.84 10.57 -27.82
N THR A 104 -22.91 10.96 -28.47
CA THR A 104 -24.29 10.62 -28.08
C THR A 104 -24.57 9.13 -28.26
N ILE A 105 -23.98 8.49 -29.27
CA ILE A 105 -24.10 7.03 -29.50
C ILE A 105 -23.25 6.25 -28.47
N VAL A 106 -22.08 6.76 -28.15
CA VAL A 106 -21.18 6.17 -27.14
C VAL A 106 -21.81 6.27 -25.75
N HIS A 107 -22.43 7.40 -25.41
CA HIS A 107 -23.06 7.64 -24.12
C HIS A 107 -24.28 6.69 -23.87
N GLN A 108 -25.16 6.51 -24.87
CA GLN A 108 -26.31 5.62 -24.77
C GLN A 108 -25.94 4.15 -24.65
N ASN A 109 -24.82 3.73 -25.21
CA ASN A 109 -24.35 2.33 -25.11
C ASN A 109 -23.49 2.08 -23.87
N ILE A 110 -22.72 3.07 -23.40
CA ILE A 110 -21.85 2.95 -22.22
C ILE A 110 -22.67 2.80 -20.94
N ASP A 111 -23.69 3.65 -20.73
CA ASP A 111 -24.57 3.56 -19.54
C ASP A 111 -25.36 2.24 -19.49
N THR A 112 -25.52 1.58 -20.63
CA THR A 112 -26.24 0.28 -20.74
C THR A 112 -25.29 -0.92 -20.57
N ILE A 113 -24.01 -0.77 -20.95
CA ILE A 113 -23.04 -1.86 -20.97
C ILE A 113 -22.15 -1.87 -19.73
N LEU A 114 -21.73 -0.69 -19.25
CA LEU A 114 -20.90 -0.55 -18.06
C LEU A 114 -21.47 0.55 -17.17
N PRO A 115 -22.04 0.22 -16.01
CA PRO A 115 -22.58 1.22 -15.08
C PRO A 115 -21.51 2.17 -14.50
N TRP A 116 -20.25 1.97 -14.85
CA TRP A 116 -19.12 2.85 -14.56
C TRP A 116 -17.94 2.50 -15.48
N THR A 117 -17.46 3.50 -16.21
CA THR A 117 -16.37 3.35 -17.16
C THR A 117 -15.03 3.44 -16.42
N PRO A 118 -14.18 2.43 -16.47
CA PRO A 118 -12.80 2.58 -16.00
C PRO A 118 -12.08 3.59 -16.91
N PHE A 119 -11.44 4.60 -16.32
CA PHE A 119 -10.46 5.41 -17.04
C PHE A 119 -9.11 4.75 -16.84
N LEU A 120 -8.58 4.18 -17.92
CA LEU A 120 -7.35 3.42 -17.90
C LEU A 120 -6.17 4.30 -18.31
N LEU A 121 -5.10 4.27 -17.56
CA LEU A 121 -3.84 4.82 -18.02
C LEU A 121 -3.26 3.92 -19.12
N PRO A 122 -2.55 4.47 -20.12
CA PRO A 122 -1.76 3.64 -21.01
C PRO A 122 -0.76 2.78 -20.22
N PRO A 123 -0.53 1.51 -20.63
CA PRO A 123 0.36 0.61 -19.89
C PRO A 123 1.83 1.02 -19.98
N VAL A 124 2.19 1.94 -20.89
CA VAL A 124 3.54 2.51 -21.05
C VAL A 124 3.47 4.02 -21.19
N GLN A 125 4.53 4.72 -20.75
CA GLN A 125 4.54 6.19 -20.67
C GLN A 125 4.53 6.93 -22.01
N SER A 126 4.88 6.30 -23.11
CA SER A 126 4.90 6.93 -24.44
C SER A 126 4.14 6.03 -25.42
N PRO A 127 2.81 6.03 -25.35
CA PRO A 127 1.99 5.01 -25.97
C PRO A 127 1.85 5.21 -27.48
N MET A 128 2.79 4.68 -28.25
CA MET A 128 2.61 4.51 -29.69
C MET A 128 1.81 3.23 -29.93
N ARG A 129 0.55 3.37 -30.35
CA ARG A 129 -0.31 2.23 -30.68
C ARG A 129 0.10 1.70 -32.06
N THR A 130 0.48 0.42 -32.13
CA THR A 130 0.89 -0.22 -33.38
C THR A 130 -0.19 -1.12 -33.98
N LYS A 131 -1.06 -1.68 -33.14
CA LYS A 131 -2.21 -2.46 -33.56
C LYS A 131 -3.40 -2.17 -32.66
N LEU A 132 -4.54 -1.93 -33.28
CA LEU A 132 -5.79 -1.63 -32.57
C LEU A 132 -6.63 -2.89 -32.40
N TYR A 133 -7.59 -2.81 -31.47
CA TYR A 133 -8.60 -3.85 -31.27
C TYR A 133 -9.43 -4.08 -32.56
N GLY A 134 -9.70 -5.35 -32.87
CA GLY A 134 -10.52 -5.72 -34.02
C GLY A 134 -10.98 -7.17 -33.95
N ILE A 135 -12.29 -7.38 -33.83
CA ILE A 135 -12.90 -8.70 -33.66
C ILE A 135 -13.27 -9.42 -34.99
N HIS A 136 -13.04 -8.78 -36.13
CA HIS A 136 -13.47 -9.30 -37.42
C HIS A 136 -12.31 -9.47 -38.41
N GLY A 137 -12.32 -10.62 -39.12
CA GLY A 137 -11.40 -10.92 -40.19
C GLY A 137 -10.24 -11.85 -39.81
N LEU A 138 -9.29 -11.98 -40.73
CA LEU A 138 -8.13 -12.89 -40.59
C LEU A 138 -7.10 -12.38 -39.53
N ASP A 139 -7.20 -11.09 -39.18
CA ASP A 139 -6.32 -10.41 -38.24
C ASP A 139 -7.07 -9.99 -36.95
N ALA A 140 -8.00 -10.82 -36.47
CA ALA A 140 -8.69 -10.56 -35.20
C ALA A 140 -7.68 -10.31 -34.08
N HIS A 141 -7.86 -9.17 -33.37
CA HIS A 141 -6.97 -8.74 -32.29
C HIS A 141 -7.79 -8.32 -31.08
N GLN A 142 -7.58 -9.02 -29.95
CA GLN A 142 -8.43 -8.91 -28.76
C GLN A 142 -8.03 -7.73 -27.83
N GLY A 143 -7.03 -6.93 -28.23
CA GLY A 143 -6.50 -5.83 -27.43
C GLY A 143 -5.92 -4.72 -28.26
N ILE A 144 -5.04 -3.96 -27.65
CA ILE A 144 -4.23 -2.90 -28.28
C ILE A 144 -2.76 -3.19 -28.03
N ASP A 145 -1.95 -3.12 -29.08
CA ASP A 145 -0.51 -3.24 -28.97
C ASP A 145 0.12 -1.86 -28.81
N PHE A 146 0.84 -1.67 -27.72
CA PHE A 146 1.61 -0.48 -27.42
C PHE A 146 3.10 -0.73 -27.65
N PHE A 147 3.66 -0.15 -28.71
CA PHE A 147 5.08 -0.21 -28.96
C PHE A 147 5.86 0.51 -27.85
N ALA A 148 6.89 -0.15 -27.36
CA ALA A 148 7.86 0.44 -26.44
C ALA A 148 9.19 -0.33 -26.51
N PRO A 149 10.33 0.31 -26.23
CA PRO A 149 11.61 -0.35 -26.19
C PRO A 149 11.66 -1.49 -25.16
N LYS A 150 12.40 -2.57 -25.46
CA LYS A 150 12.63 -3.66 -24.51
C LYS A 150 13.14 -3.13 -23.18
N GLY A 151 12.57 -3.64 -22.09
CA GLY A 151 12.95 -3.26 -20.74
C GLY A 151 12.37 -1.93 -20.26
N MET A 152 11.50 -1.26 -21.07
CA MET A 152 10.72 -0.12 -20.57
C MET A 152 9.74 -0.61 -19.49
N LEU A 153 9.49 0.23 -18.49
CA LEU A 153 8.52 -0.07 -17.42
C LEU A 153 7.10 -0.19 -17.98
N VAL A 154 6.42 -1.25 -17.59
CA VAL A 154 5.00 -1.44 -17.78
C VAL A 154 4.30 -1.13 -16.46
N GLN A 155 3.29 -0.29 -16.53
CA GLN A 155 2.50 0.14 -15.38
C GLN A 155 1.07 -0.41 -15.44
N ALA A 156 0.47 -0.60 -14.28
CA ALA A 156 -0.93 -0.94 -14.17
C ALA A 156 -1.80 0.21 -14.70
N SER A 157 -2.71 -0.09 -15.61
CA SER A 157 -3.63 0.89 -16.21
C SER A 157 -4.69 1.36 -15.21
N SER A 158 -5.03 0.51 -14.25
CA SER A 158 -5.95 0.79 -13.14
C SER A 158 -5.46 0.08 -11.87
N GLY A 159 -6.09 0.37 -10.72
CA GLY A 159 -5.84 -0.35 -9.48
C GLY A 159 -6.63 -1.66 -9.41
N GLY A 160 -6.08 -2.66 -8.72
CA GLY A 160 -6.74 -3.94 -8.53
C GLY A 160 -5.86 -5.00 -7.90
N PHE A 161 -6.41 -6.21 -7.76
CA PHE A 161 -5.65 -7.39 -7.34
C PHE A 161 -5.05 -8.10 -8.55
N VAL A 162 -3.78 -8.48 -8.45
CA VAL A 162 -3.16 -9.37 -9.43
C VAL A 162 -3.82 -10.74 -9.33
N ARG A 163 -4.64 -11.07 -10.32
CA ARG A 163 -5.37 -12.35 -10.38
C ARG A 163 -4.47 -13.50 -10.77
N SER A 164 -3.55 -13.27 -11.71
CA SER A 164 -2.59 -14.27 -12.16
C SER A 164 -1.35 -13.64 -12.79
N VAL A 165 -0.24 -14.33 -12.65
CA VAL A 165 1.00 -14.10 -13.38
C VAL A 165 1.42 -15.45 -13.95
N VAL A 166 1.31 -15.61 -15.28
CA VAL A 166 1.56 -16.88 -15.96
C VAL A 166 2.44 -16.69 -17.18
N ASN A 167 3.05 -17.77 -17.63
CA ASN A 167 3.74 -17.82 -18.92
C ASN A 167 2.93 -18.70 -19.86
N ASP A 168 2.40 -18.09 -20.90
CA ASP A 168 1.55 -18.72 -21.92
C ASP A 168 2.32 -18.81 -23.24
N ASP A 169 2.01 -19.81 -24.08
CA ASP A 169 2.73 -20.01 -25.34
C ASP A 169 2.49 -18.84 -26.32
N ALA A 170 1.27 -18.30 -26.38
CA ALA A 170 0.92 -17.19 -27.27
C ALA A 170 1.21 -15.83 -26.65
N TYR A 171 0.74 -15.60 -25.41
CA TYR A 171 0.86 -14.32 -24.71
C TYR A 171 2.23 -14.12 -24.03
N GLY A 172 3.04 -15.17 -23.90
CA GLY A 172 4.30 -15.12 -23.17
C GLY A 172 4.10 -14.85 -21.68
N THR A 173 4.96 -14.07 -21.07
CA THR A 173 4.77 -13.62 -19.68
C THR A 173 3.61 -12.64 -19.63
N MET A 174 2.57 -13.02 -18.92
CA MET A 174 1.27 -12.35 -18.87
C MET A 174 0.87 -12.06 -17.43
N ILE A 175 0.35 -10.86 -17.20
CA ILE A 175 -0.22 -10.41 -15.92
C ILE A 175 -1.68 -10.08 -16.15
N VAL A 176 -2.58 -10.59 -15.28
CA VAL A 176 -3.99 -10.21 -15.25
C VAL A 176 -4.28 -9.52 -13.93
N ILE A 177 -4.84 -8.32 -14.00
CA ILE A 177 -5.25 -7.52 -12.84
C ILE A 177 -6.77 -7.45 -12.82
N GLN A 178 -7.37 -7.87 -11.70
CA GLN A 178 -8.79 -7.78 -11.45
C GLN A 178 -9.12 -6.47 -10.76
N GLU A 179 -9.73 -5.54 -11.48
CA GLU A 179 -10.16 -4.24 -10.97
C GLU A 179 -11.47 -4.34 -10.17
N SER A 180 -12.38 -5.18 -10.65
CA SER A 180 -13.67 -5.44 -10.00
C SER A 180 -14.12 -6.88 -10.27
N SER A 181 -15.28 -7.27 -9.75
CA SER A 181 -15.86 -8.59 -10.04
C SER A 181 -16.15 -8.86 -11.52
N LYS A 182 -16.15 -7.82 -12.36
CA LYS A 182 -16.51 -7.90 -13.78
C LYS A 182 -15.42 -7.37 -14.72
N ILE A 183 -14.47 -6.60 -14.24
CA ILE A 183 -13.48 -5.90 -15.06
C ILE A 183 -12.09 -6.40 -14.71
N GLU A 184 -11.36 -6.76 -15.76
CA GLU A 184 -9.97 -7.19 -15.69
C GLU A 184 -9.15 -6.50 -16.79
N THR A 185 -7.88 -6.27 -16.50
CA THR A 185 -6.89 -5.82 -17.48
C THR A 185 -5.81 -6.86 -17.64
N LEU A 186 -5.38 -7.10 -18.88
CA LEU A 186 -4.35 -8.08 -19.23
C LEU A 186 -3.19 -7.38 -19.92
N TYR A 187 -1.97 -7.75 -19.52
CA TYR A 187 -0.70 -7.24 -20.03
C TYR A 187 0.14 -8.43 -20.47
N ALA A 188 0.50 -8.50 -21.75
CA ALA A 188 1.22 -9.63 -22.31
C ALA A 188 2.54 -9.23 -22.99
N HIS A 189 3.30 -10.25 -23.40
CA HIS A 189 4.61 -10.18 -24.04
C HIS A 189 5.69 -9.54 -23.18
N LEU A 190 5.53 -9.62 -21.85
CA LEU A 190 6.47 -9.05 -20.90
C LEU A 190 7.78 -9.84 -20.87
N SER A 191 8.89 -9.14 -20.63
CA SER A 191 10.18 -9.81 -20.38
C SER A 191 10.35 -10.20 -18.91
N ASP A 192 9.65 -9.49 -18.00
CA ASP A 192 9.75 -9.71 -16.57
C ASP A 192 8.49 -9.23 -15.86
N SER A 193 8.16 -9.82 -14.71
CA SER A 193 7.08 -9.40 -13.82
C SER A 193 7.63 -8.97 -12.48
N PHE A 194 7.15 -7.85 -11.94
CA PHE A 194 7.49 -7.35 -10.60
C PHE A 194 6.47 -7.72 -9.55
N VAL A 195 5.35 -8.30 -9.96
CA VAL A 195 4.21 -8.65 -9.11
C VAL A 195 3.94 -10.14 -9.18
N GLN A 196 3.21 -10.63 -8.20
CA GLN A 196 2.76 -12.00 -8.09
C GLN A 196 1.25 -12.06 -7.83
N GLU A 197 0.66 -13.24 -8.02
CA GLU A 197 -0.76 -13.48 -7.72
C GLU A 197 -1.09 -13.11 -6.26
N GLY A 198 -2.17 -12.35 -6.08
CA GLY A 198 -2.63 -11.85 -4.79
C GLY A 198 -2.10 -10.47 -4.41
N ASP A 199 -1.12 -9.92 -5.11
CA ASP A 199 -0.64 -8.57 -4.85
C ASP A 199 -1.72 -7.54 -5.17
N TRP A 200 -1.78 -6.47 -4.36
CA TRP A 200 -2.57 -5.28 -4.67
C TRP A 200 -1.71 -4.24 -5.37
N VAL A 201 -2.21 -3.72 -6.49
CA VAL A 201 -1.57 -2.63 -7.25
C VAL A 201 -2.51 -1.44 -7.37
N THR A 202 -1.93 -0.24 -7.43
CA THR A 202 -2.64 1.00 -7.77
C THR A 202 -2.41 1.35 -9.23
N SER A 203 -3.21 2.25 -9.78
CA SER A 203 -2.96 2.85 -11.09
C SER A 203 -1.54 3.44 -11.14
N ALA A 204 -0.86 3.26 -12.26
CA ALA A 204 0.55 3.63 -12.49
C ALA A 204 1.60 2.84 -11.68
N SER A 205 1.21 1.84 -10.87
CA SER A 205 2.18 0.94 -10.22
C SER A 205 3.02 0.20 -11.27
N PRO A 206 4.35 0.13 -11.13
CA PRO A 206 5.19 -0.68 -12.02
C PRO A 206 4.89 -2.16 -11.79
N ILE A 207 4.50 -2.88 -12.86
CA ILE A 207 4.13 -4.29 -12.80
C ILE A 207 5.08 -5.21 -13.54
N GLY A 208 5.89 -4.69 -14.46
CA GLY A 208 6.82 -5.50 -15.24
C GLY A 208 7.62 -4.69 -16.24
N LEU A 209 8.25 -5.38 -17.17
CA LEU A 209 9.06 -4.81 -18.24
C LEU A 209 8.57 -5.27 -19.61
N VAL A 210 8.60 -4.35 -20.58
CA VAL A 210 8.32 -4.63 -22.00
C VAL A 210 9.28 -5.70 -22.52
N GLY A 211 8.72 -6.65 -23.24
CA GLY A 211 9.46 -7.75 -23.86
C GLY A 211 8.98 -8.10 -25.25
N ASP A 212 9.26 -9.34 -25.62
CA ASP A 212 8.90 -9.99 -26.85
C ASP A 212 8.62 -11.49 -26.61
N SER A 213 8.13 -11.84 -25.42
CA SER A 213 7.83 -13.23 -25.04
C SER A 213 6.56 -13.73 -25.73
N GLY A 214 6.42 -15.05 -25.91
CA GLY A 214 5.31 -15.67 -26.63
C GLY A 214 5.35 -15.39 -28.15
N ASP A 215 4.19 -15.29 -28.79
CA ASP A 215 4.05 -15.05 -30.23
C ASP A 215 4.15 -13.55 -30.61
N ALA A 216 5.07 -12.81 -29.99
CA ALA A 216 5.26 -11.41 -30.27
C ALA A 216 6.05 -11.19 -31.56
N SER A 217 5.60 -10.28 -32.44
CA SER A 217 6.31 -9.89 -33.67
C SER A 217 7.45 -8.87 -33.43
N GLY A 218 7.63 -8.41 -32.20
CA GLY A 218 8.61 -7.41 -31.79
C GLY A 218 8.31 -6.87 -30.40
N TYR A 219 9.08 -5.88 -29.95
CA TYR A 219 8.90 -5.30 -28.61
C TYR A 219 7.63 -4.47 -28.50
N HIS A 220 6.69 -4.90 -27.71
CA HIS A 220 5.45 -4.20 -27.41
C HIS A 220 4.80 -4.77 -26.12
N VAL A 221 3.80 -4.08 -25.62
CA VAL A 221 2.85 -4.62 -24.65
C VAL A 221 1.52 -4.84 -25.36
N HIS A 222 1.06 -6.06 -25.37
CA HIS A 222 -0.32 -6.38 -25.75
C HIS A 222 -1.20 -6.14 -24.53
N PHE A 223 -2.21 -5.27 -24.68
CA PHE A 223 -3.09 -4.83 -23.60
C PHE A 223 -4.54 -5.14 -23.93
N GLU A 224 -5.21 -5.87 -23.04
CA GLU A 224 -6.65 -6.16 -23.16
C GLU A 224 -7.42 -5.58 -21.97
N LEU A 225 -8.66 -5.17 -22.27
CA LEU A 225 -9.69 -4.88 -21.29
C LEU A 225 -10.75 -5.97 -21.39
N LEU A 226 -11.02 -6.67 -20.29
CA LEU A 226 -12.02 -7.74 -20.25
C LEU A 226 -13.20 -7.32 -19.39
N PHE A 227 -14.40 -7.53 -19.92
CA PHE A 227 -15.65 -7.40 -19.19
C PHE A 227 -16.30 -8.78 -19.05
N GLU A 228 -16.47 -9.25 -17.81
CA GLU A 228 -16.96 -10.61 -17.50
C GLU A 228 -16.17 -11.72 -18.26
N GLY A 229 -14.85 -11.51 -18.41
CA GLY A 229 -13.94 -12.43 -19.11
C GLY A 229 -13.98 -12.34 -20.64
N ILE A 230 -14.75 -11.41 -21.22
CA ILE A 230 -14.85 -11.17 -22.67
C ILE A 230 -14.01 -9.93 -23.02
N PRO A 231 -13.02 -10.04 -23.94
CA PRO A 231 -12.27 -8.88 -24.42
C PRO A 231 -13.16 -7.86 -25.10
N ILE A 232 -13.02 -6.59 -24.73
CA ILE A 232 -13.72 -5.45 -25.34
C ILE A 232 -12.70 -4.43 -25.80
N ASP A 233 -13.10 -3.52 -26.73
CA ASP A 233 -12.22 -2.46 -27.21
C ASP A 233 -11.77 -1.55 -26.08
N PRO A 234 -10.46 -1.48 -25.75
CA PRO A 234 -9.96 -0.62 -24.68
C PRO A 234 -9.92 0.86 -25.07
N SER A 235 -9.98 1.20 -26.38
CA SER A 235 -9.75 2.56 -26.89
C SER A 235 -10.61 3.64 -26.24
N PRO A 236 -11.94 3.40 -26.03
CA PRO A 236 -12.81 4.41 -25.41
C PRO A 236 -12.52 4.69 -23.93
N TYR A 237 -11.80 3.77 -23.27
CA TYR A 237 -11.53 3.82 -21.83
C TYR A 237 -10.12 4.32 -21.50
N LEU A 238 -9.24 4.38 -22.50
CA LEU A 238 -7.87 4.85 -22.32
C LEU A 238 -7.82 6.37 -22.26
N LEU A 239 -7.17 6.89 -21.22
CA LEU A 239 -6.85 8.31 -21.15
C LEU A 239 -5.83 8.64 -22.23
N GLU A 240 -6.13 9.64 -23.03
CA GLU A 240 -5.16 10.20 -23.97
C GLU A 240 -4.11 11.01 -23.18
N PRO A 241 -2.80 10.88 -23.51
CA PRO A 241 -1.72 11.59 -22.84
C PRO A 241 -1.75 13.10 -23.08
#